data_1144b5590e755e24b4c2e0fa6a01fc20
#
_entry.id   1144b5590e755e24b4c2e0fa6a01fc20
#
_cell.length_a   1.000
_cell.length_b   1.000
_cell.length_c   1.000
_cell.angle_alpha   90.00
_cell.angle_beta   90.00
_cell.angle_gamma   90.00
#
_symmetry.space_group_name_H-M   'P 1'
#
loop_
_entity.id
_entity.type
_entity.pdbx_description
1 polymer ?
#
loop_
_entity_poly.entity_id
_entity_poly.type
_entity_poly.pdbx_seq_one_letter_code
_entity_poly.pdbx_strand_id
1 'polypeptide(L)'
;TFAHSEELGTPTSDNAKTTFQNGKLSGDKIAVPDGDIANLFVVSAKCGDKVGLFLVDADSKGVEVSKAECFDGSRSYANISFKDVDAKIIEDSSSEAIDKLLNQAAVLFAFEQVGGAEASMNMAKEYAMGRYAFGRQIGSFQAIKHKLADMYISLTLARSNCYFGAWALGNDAPELPVAAATARVSATKAFYECSKENIQTHGGMGATWEFDCHLFYRRARLLSANIGGQSIWKDKLVSSIERSNLPQ
;
A
#
# COMPACT_ATOMS: atom_id res chain seq x y z
N THR A 1 6.55 10.85 -8.15
CA THR A 1 6.23 9.52 -7.61
C THR A 1 7.50 8.71 -7.34
N PHE A 2 7.39 7.57 -6.60
CA PHE A 2 8.49 6.68 -6.29
C PHE A 2 8.48 5.45 -7.20
N ALA A 3 9.51 5.31 -8.02
CA ALA A 3 9.72 4.23 -8.97
C ALA A 3 10.74 3.22 -8.39
N HIS A 4 10.26 2.13 -7.79
CA HIS A 4 11.07 1.19 -7.04
C HIS A 4 11.01 -0.24 -7.59
N SER A 5 9.81 -0.76 -7.87
CA SER A 5 9.61 -2.14 -8.33
C SER A 5 10.16 -2.37 -9.73
N GLU A 6 10.84 -3.51 -9.95
CA GLU A 6 11.47 -3.86 -11.24
C GLU A 6 10.98 -5.19 -11.80
N GLU A 7 10.37 -6.02 -10.97
CA GLU A 7 9.83 -7.32 -11.35
C GLU A 7 8.63 -7.70 -10.49
N LEU A 8 7.94 -8.75 -10.89
CA LEU A 8 6.86 -9.32 -10.07
C LEU A 8 7.47 -9.88 -8.79
N GLY A 9 6.95 -9.46 -7.65
CA GLY A 9 7.43 -9.86 -6.33
C GLY A 9 7.62 -8.66 -5.41
N THR A 10 8.48 -8.86 -4.41
CA THR A 10 8.74 -7.81 -3.41
C THR A 10 9.92 -6.96 -3.83
N PRO A 11 9.72 -5.66 -3.90
CA PRO A 11 10.86 -4.76 -3.99
C PRO A 11 11.65 -4.80 -2.68
N THR A 12 12.97 -4.92 -2.78
CA THR A 12 13.90 -4.85 -1.63
C THR A 12 14.74 -3.59 -1.72
N SER A 13 15.12 -3.04 -0.57
CA SER A 13 15.91 -1.81 -0.50
C SER A 13 17.36 -1.99 -0.92
N ASP A 14 17.86 -3.22 -0.97
CA ASP A 14 19.26 -3.58 -1.19
C ASP A 14 19.54 -4.17 -2.59
N ASN A 15 18.51 -4.42 -3.39
CA ASN A 15 18.64 -5.01 -4.70
C ASN A 15 17.91 -4.19 -5.77
N ALA A 16 18.67 -3.66 -6.73
CA ALA A 16 18.14 -2.96 -7.89
C ALA A 16 18.86 -3.45 -9.14
N LYS A 17 18.10 -3.66 -10.23
CA LYS A 17 18.63 -3.99 -11.57
C LYS A 17 18.90 -2.72 -12.37
N THR A 18 18.10 -1.67 -12.15
CA THR A 18 18.34 -0.33 -12.70
C THR A 18 19.69 0.18 -12.19
N THR A 19 20.51 0.70 -13.08
CA THR A 19 21.89 1.14 -12.79
C THR A 19 22.07 2.63 -13.02
N PHE A 20 22.91 3.24 -12.20
CA PHE A 20 23.37 4.60 -12.40
C PHE A 20 24.88 4.60 -12.59
N GLN A 21 25.34 5.07 -13.78
CA GLN A 21 26.76 5.15 -14.13
C GLN A 21 27.03 6.43 -14.93
N ASN A 22 28.12 7.10 -14.65
CA ASN A 22 28.57 8.31 -15.38
C ASN A 22 27.50 9.41 -15.51
N GLY A 23 26.66 9.58 -14.45
CA GLY A 23 25.58 10.57 -14.46
C GLY A 23 24.30 10.12 -15.17
N LYS A 24 24.28 8.90 -15.71
CA LYS A 24 23.17 8.33 -16.48
C LYS A 24 22.50 7.15 -15.76
N LEU A 25 21.18 7.08 -15.90
CA LEU A 25 20.34 6.04 -15.33
C LEU A 25 19.77 5.16 -16.46
N SER A 26 19.90 3.84 -16.31
CA SER A 26 19.40 2.87 -17.29
C SER A 26 18.75 1.68 -16.58
N GLY A 27 17.58 1.26 -17.06
CA GLY A 27 16.81 0.14 -16.53
C GLY A 27 15.30 0.39 -16.62
N ASP A 28 14.53 -0.51 -16.02
CA ASP A 28 13.07 -0.50 -16.10
C ASP A 28 12.44 -0.52 -14.70
N LYS A 29 11.33 0.20 -14.54
CA LYS A 29 10.49 0.16 -13.35
C LYS A 29 9.07 -0.21 -13.74
N ILE A 30 8.45 -1.09 -12.97
CA ILE A 30 7.10 -1.58 -13.24
C ILE A 30 6.11 -1.15 -12.17
N ALA A 31 4.84 -1.07 -12.55
CA ALA A 31 3.74 -0.77 -11.67
C ALA A 31 3.98 0.47 -10.78
N VAL A 32 4.54 1.52 -11.36
CA VAL A 32 4.80 2.79 -10.67
C VAL A 32 3.48 3.54 -10.47
N PRO A 33 3.07 3.80 -9.21
CA PRO A 33 1.82 4.52 -8.94
C PRO A 33 1.86 5.93 -9.56
N ASP A 34 0.78 6.31 -10.26
CA ASP A 34 0.64 7.62 -10.90
C ASP A 34 1.82 7.98 -11.85
N GLY A 35 2.52 6.97 -12.37
CA GLY A 35 3.70 7.16 -13.21
C GLY A 35 3.40 7.80 -14.56
N ASP A 36 2.16 7.71 -15.04
CA ASP A 36 1.69 8.31 -16.28
C ASP A 36 1.32 9.81 -16.18
N ILE A 37 1.20 10.32 -14.95
CA ILE A 37 0.85 11.73 -14.67
C ILE A 37 1.91 12.47 -13.84
N ALA A 38 2.91 11.76 -13.35
CA ALA A 38 3.98 12.35 -12.54
C ALA A 38 4.95 13.17 -13.41
N ASN A 39 5.39 14.31 -12.90
CA ASN A 39 6.39 15.16 -13.54
C ASN A 39 7.82 14.84 -13.09
N LEU A 40 7.95 14.18 -11.93
CA LEU A 40 9.23 13.84 -11.32
C LEU A 40 9.20 12.42 -10.77
N PHE A 41 10.24 11.65 -11.05
CA PHE A 41 10.47 10.32 -10.51
C PHE A 41 11.59 10.34 -9.48
N VAL A 42 11.31 9.74 -8.31
CA VAL A 42 12.34 9.28 -7.38
C VAL A 42 12.60 7.83 -7.74
N VAL A 43 13.79 7.49 -8.19
CA VAL A 43 14.12 6.17 -8.71
C VAL A 43 15.16 5.51 -7.83
N SER A 44 14.90 4.30 -7.37
CA SER A 44 15.94 3.48 -6.72
C SER A 44 16.81 2.82 -7.79
N ALA A 45 18.13 2.95 -7.68
CA ALA A 45 19.04 2.35 -8.64
C ALA A 45 20.39 1.98 -7.99
N LYS A 46 21.09 1.03 -8.60
CA LYS A 46 22.41 0.59 -8.19
C LYS A 46 23.48 1.56 -8.71
N CYS A 47 24.31 2.07 -7.81
CA CYS A 47 25.47 2.88 -8.09
C CYS A 47 26.71 2.18 -7.52
N GLY A 48 27.51 1.55 -8.39
CA GLY A 48 28.57 0.63 -7.94
C GLY A 48 27.98 -0.55 -7.18
N ASP A 49 28.41 -0.77 -5.95
CA ASP A 49 27.93 -1.87 -5.09
C ASP A 49 26.79 -1.44 -4.14
N LYS A 50 26.34 -0.19 -4.19
CA LYS A 50 25.31 0.36 -3.31
C LYS A 50 24.05 0.70 -4.09
N VAL A 51 22.90 0.67 -3.40
CA VAL A 51 21.64 1.19 -3.93
C VAL A 51 21.43 2.59 -3.36
N GLY A 52 20.98 3.52 -4.22
CA GLY A 52 20.66 4.89 -3.85
C GLY A 52 19.38 5.36 -4.52
N LEU A 53 19.02 6.62 -4.26
CA LEU A 53 17.86 7.29 -4.84
C LEU A 53 18.31 8.39 -5.80
N PHE A 54 17.61 8.49 -6.91
CA PHE A 54 17.90 9.42 -8.00
C PHE A 54 16.66 10.18 -8.41
N LEU A 55 16.81 11.47 -8.71
CA LEU A 55 15.76 12.31 -9.27
C LEU A 55 15.86 12.33 -10.79
N VAL A 56 14.73 12.11 -11.44
CA VAL A 56 14.59 12.12 -12.91
C VAL A 56 13.33 12.90 -13.26
N ASP A 57 13.48 13.93 -14.12
CA ASP A 57 12.34 14.63 -14.70
C ASP A 57 11.64 13.72 -15.73
N ALA A 58 10.31 13.66 -15.70
CA ALA A 58 9.54 12.73 -16.53
C ALA A 58 9.65 13.03 -18.04
N ASP A 59 9.93 14.27 -18.42
CA ASP A 59 10.13 14.73 -19.78
C ASP A 59 11.58 14.61 -20.28
N SER A 60 12.48 14.04 -19.45
CA SER A 60 13.88 13.85 -19.82
C SER A 60 14.01 12.93 -21.03
N LYS A 61 14.96 13.27 -21.93
CA LYS A 61 15.28 12.43 -23.08
C LYS A 61 15.72 11.03 -22.62
N GLY A 62 15.09 10.00 -23.16
CA GLY A 62 15.35 8.60 -22.82
C GLY A 62 14.40 8.02 -21.78
N VAL A 63 13.46 8.79 -21.23
CA VAL A 63 12.36 8.31 -20.42
C VAL A 63 11.22 7.88 -21.34
N GLU A 64 10.77 6.64 -21.19
CA GLU A 64 9.59 6.09 -21.86
C GLU A 64 8.59 5.64 -20.80
N VAL A 65 7.37 6.20 -20.85
CA VAL A 65 6.29 5.85 -19.91
C VAL A 65 5.21 5.10 -20.66
N SER A 66 4.84 3.92 -20.17
CA SER A 66 3.73 3.14 -20.71
C SER A 66 2.70 2.86 -19.61
N LYS A 67 1.44 3.24 -19.87
CA LYS A 67 0.36 3.02 -18.92
C LYS A 67 0.15 1.52 -18.69
N ALA A 68 0.07 1.10 -17.43
CA ALA A 68 -0.25 -0.26 -17.03
C ALA A 68 -1.75 -0.39 -16.76
N GLU A 69 -2.35 -1.48 -17.24
CA GLU A 69 -3.74 -1.80 -16.89
C GLU A 69 -3.84 -2.21 -15.42
N CYS A 70 -4.80 -1.61 -14.72
CA CYS A 70 -5.10 -1.91 -13.34
C CYS A 70 -6.58 -2.23 -13.16
N PHE A 71 -6.89 -3.27 -12.38
CA PHE A 71 -8.28 -3.61 -12.08
C PHE A 71 -8.97 -2.61 -11.14
N ASP A 72 -8.21 -1.79 -10.40
CA ASP A 72 -8.72 -0.62 -9.67
C ASP A 72 -8.58 0.62 -10.54
N GLY A 73 -9.66 1.02 -11.21
CA GLY A 73 -9.68 2.17 -12.11
C GLY A 73 -9.63 3.54 -11.41
N SER A 74 -9.59 3.58 -10.08
CA SER A 74 -9.55 4.83 -9.31
C SER A 74 -8.13 5.40 -9.13
N ARG A 75 -7.09 4.68 -9.57
CA ARG A 75 -5.70 5.12 -9.58
C ARG A 75 -4.96 4.59 -10.79
N SER A 76 -4.05 5.39 -11.37
CA SER A 76 -3.24 4.97 -12.51
C SER A 76 -1.93 4.32 -12.07
N TYR A 77 -1.39 3.51 -12.97
CA TYR A 77 -0.06 2.88 -12.86
C TYR A 77 0.63 2.93 -14.20
N ALA A 78 1.96 3.00 -14.19
CA ALA A 78 2.76 2.95 -15.41
C ALA A 78 4.00 2.09 -15.23
N ASN A 79 4.49 1.55 -16.34
CA ASN A 79 5.84 1.03 -16.44
C ASN A 79 6.72 2.13 -17.06
N ILE A 80 7.94 2.27 -16.56
CA ILE A 80 8.86 3.34 -16.94
C ILE A 80 10.18 2.71 -17.33
N SER A 81 10.64 3.02 -18.55
CA SER A 81 11.97 2.63 -19.06
C SER A 81 12.88 3.84 -19.10
N PHE A 82 14.10 3.67 -18.65
CA PHE A 82 15.16 4.66 -18.64
C PHE A 82 16.29 4.19 -19.56
N LYS A 83 16.63 4.98 -20.58
CA LYS A 83 17.70 4.69 -21.55
C LYS A 83 18.72 5.83 -21.52
N ASP A 84 19.79 5.67 -20.75
CA ASP A 84 20.84 6.67 -20.57
C ASP A 84 20.30 8.06 -20.19
N VAL A 85 19.39 8.09 -19.21
CA VAL A 85 18.72 9.30 -18.77
C VAL A 85 19.58 10.07 -17.78
N ASP A 86 19.68 11.38 -17.93
CA ASP A 86 20.33 12.25 -16.94
C ASP A 86 19.55 12.19 -15.61
N ALA A 87 20.25 11.88 -14.54
CA ALA A 87 19.66 11.77 -13.22
C ALA A 87 20.52 12.48 -12.18
N LYS A 88 19.86 13.05 -11.15
CA LYS A 88 20.54 13.68 -10.03
C LYS A 88 20.50 12.73 -8.82
N ILE A 89 21.64 12.44 -8.25
CA ILE A 89 21.70 11.66 -7.01
C ILE A 89 21.08 12.46 -5.85
N ILE A 90 20.28 11.78 -5.03
CA ILE A 90 19.87 12.30 -3.73
C ILE A 90 20.98 11.96 -2.76
N GLU A 91 21.64 12.99 -2.21
CA GLU A 91 22.72 12.83 -1.25
C GLU A 91 22.25 12.04 -0.03
N ASP A 92 23.16 11.30 0.59
CA ASP A 92 22.89 10.44 1.75
C ASP A 92 21.81 9.35 1.55
N SER A 93 21.43 9.09 0.30
CA SER A 93 20.52 7.98 0.00
C SER A 93 21.23 6.63 0.08
N SER A 94 20.66 5.69 0.80
CA SER A 94 21.18 4.35 1.03
C SER A 94 20.03 3.34 1.10
N SER A 95 20.34 2.06 1.25
CA SER A 95 19.35 1.02 1.50
C SER A 95 18.53 1.31 2.78
N GLU A 96 19.16 1.84 3.82
CA GLU A 96 18.50 2.24 5.06
C GLU A 96 17.54 3.42 4.84
N ALA A 97 17.91 4.39 4.01
CA ALA A 97 17.03 5.50 3.63
C ALA A 97 15.81 5.00 2.85
N ILE A 98 16.00 4.02 1.95
CA ILE A 98 14.89 3.38 1.22
C ILE A 98 13.99 2.61 2.18
N ASP A 99 14.54 1.85 3.13
CA ASP A 99 13.77 1.15 4.16
C ASP A 99 12.97 2.11 5.03
N LYS A 100 13.56 3.25 5.42
CA LYS A 100 12.88 4.31 6.16
C LYS A 100 11.71 4.88 5.33
N LEU A 101 11.94 5.16 4.04
CA LEU A 101 10.90 5.63 3.12
C LEU A 101 9.74 4.61 3.00
N LEU A 102 10.05 3.32 2.88
CA LEU A 102 9.03 2.27 2.81
C LEU A 102 8.24 2.15 4.12
N ASN A 103 8.89 2.29 5.29
CA ASN A 103 8.20 2.30 6.58
C ASN A 103 7.27 3.52 6.71
N GLN A 104 7.70 4.71 6.28
CA GLN A 104 6.87 5.91 6.24
C GLN A 104 5.66 5.72 5.31
N ALA A 105 5.90 5.21 4.09
CA ALA A 105 4.83 4.90 3.15
C ALA A 105 3.84 3.85 3.71
N ALA A 106 4.32 2.85 4.45
CA ALA A 106 3.47 1.83 5.06
C ALA A 106 2.48 2.43 6.07
N VAL A 107 2.91 3.40 6.88
CA VAL A 107 2.02 4.12 7.81
C VAL A 107 0.94 4.89 7.04
N LEU A 108 1.32 5.63 5.99
CA LEU A 108 0.38 6.42 5.19
C LEU A 108 -0.64 5.53 4.46
N PHE A 109 -0.18 4.44 3.83
CA PHE A 109 -1.07 3.47 3.20
C PHE A 109 -1.98 2.76 4.22
N ALA A 110 -1.51 2.53 5.44
CA ALA A 110 -2.34 1.94 6.48
C ALA A 110 -3.52 2.87 6.87
N PHE A 111 -3.32 4.18 6.91
CA PHE A 111 -4.42 5.14 7.12
C PHE A 111 -5.41 5.16 5.96
N GLU A 112 -4.95 5.11 4.71
CA GLU A 112 -5.84 4.98 3.54
C GLU A 112 -6.68 3.70 3.65
N GLN A 113 -6.06 2.58 4.04
CA GLN A 113 -6.75 1.31 4.23
C GLN A 113 -7.78 1.34 5.37
N VAL A 114 -7.47 1.99 6.49
CA VAL A 114 -8.42 2.16 7.60
C VAL A 114 -9.61 3.02 7.17
N GLY A 115 -9.39 4.09 6.42
CA GLY A 115 -10.48 4.91 5.86
C GLY A 115 -11.40 4.11 4.92
N GLY A 116 -10.82 3.31 4.03
CA GLY A 116 -11.59 2.43 3.13
C GLY A 116 -12.34 1.32 3.87
N ALA A 117 -11.74 0.75 4.92
CA ALA A 117 -12.38 -0.25 5.78
C ALA A 117 -13.59 0.34 6.52
N GLU A 118 -13.45 1.55 7.07
CA GLU A 118 -14.53 2.26 7.75
C GLU A 118 -15.71 2.57 6.83
N ALA A 119 -15.41 3.10 5.63
CA ALA A 119 -16.44 3.37 4.63
C ALA A 119 -17.17 2.08 4.21
N SER A 120 -16.45 0.99 3.99
CA SER A 120 -17.02 -0.33 3.68
C SER A 120 -17.92 -0.86 4.79
N MET A 121 -17.48 -0.76 6.05
CA MET A 121 -18.27 -1.18 7.20
C MET A 121 -19.54 -0.36 7.36
N ASN A 122 -19.46 0.97 7.22
CA ASN A 122 -20.62 1.86 7.33
C ASN A 122 -21.63 1.58 6.22
N MET A 123 -21.19 1.38 4.98
CA MET A 123 -22.06 1.01 3.85
C MET A 123 -22.77 -0.32 4.13
N ALA A 124 -22.07 -1.34 4.61
CA ALA A 124 -22.68 -2.63 4.98
C ALA A 124 -23.72 -2.48 6.10
N LYS A 125 -23.41 -1.68 7.13
CA LYS A 125 -24.30 -1.40 8.26
C LYS A 125 -25.59 -0.69 7.79
N GLU A 126 -25.46 0.37 6.98
CA GLU A 126 -26.60 1.13 6.46
C GLU A 126 -27.49 0.25 5.60
N TYR A 127 -26.93 -0.55 4.71
CA TYR A 127 -27.67 -1.50 3.92
C TYR A 127 -28.39 -2.54 4.79
N ALA A 128 -27.73 -3.08 5.81
CA ALA A 128 -28.32 -4.06 6.72
C ALA A 128 -29.48 -3.51 7.54
N MET A 129 -29.48 -2.22 7.84
CA MET A 129 -30.56 -1.52 8.54
C MET A 129 -31.71 -1.12 7.62
N GLY A 130 -31.46 -0.92 6.32
CA GLY A 130 -32.46 -0.52 5.33
C GLY A 130 -33.13 -1.69 4.60
N ARG A 131 -32.41 -2.80 4.39
CA ARG A 131 -32.87 -3.94 3.60
C ARG A 131 -33.73 -4.90 4.41
N TYR A 132 -34.91 -5.22 3.89
CA TYR A 132 -35.84 -6.22 4.46
C TYR A 132 -35.73 -7.55 3.72
N ALA A 133 -35.72 -8.65 4.46
CA ALA A 133 -35.86 -10.02 3.98
C ALA A 133 -36.50 -10.86 5.08
N PHE A 134 -37.36 -11.81 4.68
CA PHE A 134 -38.10 -12.66 5.62
C PHE A 134 -38.92 -11.86 6.66
N GLY A 135 -39.54 -10.74 6.23
CA GLY A 135 -40.42 -9.91 7.07
C GLY A 135 -39.70 -8.97 8.05
N ARG A 136 -38.38 -8.86 8.04
CA ARG A 136 -37.63 -7.98 8.94
C ARG A 136 -36.35 -7.47 8.32
N GLN A 137 -35.75 -6.44 8.91
CA GLN A 137 -34.43 -5.91 8.49
C GLN A 137 -33.36 -7.01 8.58
N ILE A 138 -32.48 -7.12 7.55
CA ILE A 138 -31.45 -8.15 7.54
C ILE A 138 -30.42 -7.97 8.67
N GLY A 139 -30.19 -6.75 9.14
CA GLY A 139 -29.36 -6.45 10.31
C GLY A 139 -29.89 -7.01 11.63
N SER A 140 -31.16 -7.49 11.67
CA SER A 140 -31.70 -8.17 12.84
C SER A 140 -31.25 -9.62 12.97
N PHE A 141 -30.73 -10.24 11.90
CA PHE A 141 -30.23 -11.61 11.94
C PHE A 141 -28.82 -11.68 12.55
N GLN A 142 -28.62 -12.68 13.44
CA GLN A 142 -27.35 -12.85 14.15
C GLN A 142 -26.14 -13.00 13.20
N ALA A 143 -26.32 -13.74 12.10
CA ALA A 143 -25.27 -13.94 11.11
C ALA A 143 -24.74 -12.60 10.52
N ILE A 144 -25.61 -11.61 10.33
CA ILE A 144 -25.22 -10.27 9.85
C ILE A 144 -24.63 -9.44 11.00
N LYS A 145 -25.25 -9.49 12.20
CA LYS A 145 -24.73 -8.77 13.39
C LYS A 145 -23.31 -9.17 13.72
N HIS A 146 -23.01 -10.47 13.72
CA HIS A 146 -21.68 -10.98 14.05
C HIS A 146 -20.64 -10.51 13.00
N LYS A 147 -20.98 -10.56 11.72
CA LYS A 147 -20.10 -10.03 10.65
C LYS A 147 -19.78 -8.54 10.86
N LEU A 148 -20.79 -7.72 11.13
CA LEU A 148 -20.60 -6.29 11.40
C LEU A 148 -19.77 -6.06 12.67
N ALA A 149 -19.94 -6.87 13.70
CA ALA A 149 -19.13 -6.81 14.92
C ALA A 149 -17.67 -7.16 14.65
N ASP A 150 -17.40 -8.22 13.88
CA ASP A 150 -16.05 -8.64 13.51
C ASP A 150 -15.35 -7.56 12.65
N MET A 151 -16.09 -6.96 11.68
CA MET A 151 -15.59 -5.81 10.91
C MET A 151 -15.21 -4.64 11.83
N TYR A 152 -16.06 -4.31 12.79
CA TYR A 152 -15.82 -3.22 13.74
C TYR A 152 -14.59 -3.46 14.61
N ILE A 153 -14.43 -4.69 15.13
CA ILE A 153 -13.27 -5.09 15.93
C ILE A 153 -11.98 -4.97 15.12
N SER A 154 -11.97 -5.57 13.91
CA SER A 154 -10.80 -5.55 13.02
C SER A 154 -10.40 -4.11 12.65
N LEU A 155 -11.38 -3.26 12.31
CA LEU A 155 -11.17 -1.85 12.01
C LEU A 155 -10.63 -1.07 13.20
N THR A 156 -11.18 -1.27 14.40
CA THR A 156 -10.78 -0.53 15.61
C THR A 156 -9.35 -0.88 16.01
N LEU A 157 -8.98 -2.16 15.95
CA LEU A 157 -7.61 -2.61 16.19
C LEU A 157 -6.63 -2.03 15.18
N ALA A 158 -6.99 -2.06 13.89
CA ALA A 158 -6.15 -1.49 12.83
C ALA A 158 -5.95 0.02 13.02
N ARG A 159 -7.01 0.75 13.37
CA ARG A 159 -6.96 2.19 13.65
C ARG A 159 -6.02 2.51 14.82
N SER A 160 -6.08 1.75 15.90
CA SER A 160 -5.17 1.90 17.05
C SER A 160 -3.70 1.72 16.63
N ASN A 161 -3.42 0.69 15.83
CA ASN A 161 -2.08 0.43 15.31
C ASN A 161 -1.60 1.53 14.35
N CYS A 162 -2.50 2.11 13.55
CA CYS A 162 -2.18 3.25 12.69
C CYS A 162 -1.80 4.49 13.50
N TYR A 163 -2.47 4.77 14.62
CA TYR A 163 -2.09 5.88 15.51
C TYR A 163 -0.71 5.67 16.15
N PHE A 164 -0.37 4.43 16.52
CA PHE A 164 0.97 4.10 16.96
C PHE A 164 2.00 4.35 15.84
N GLY A 165 1.69 3.93 14.61
CA GLY A 165 2.50 4.22 13.43
C GLY A 165 2.68 5.73 13.18
N ALA A 166 1.60 6.52 13.28
CA ALA A 166 1.66 7.97 13.11
C ALA A 166 2.50 8.66 14.18
N TRP A 167 2.38 8.22 15.44
CA TRP A 167 3.22 8.72 16.52
C TRP A 167 4.70 8.43 16.26
N ALA A 168 5.04 7.19 15.90
CA ALA A 168 6.42 6.80 15.61
C ALA A 168 7.00 7.59 14.42
N LEU A 169 6.19 7.79 13.38
CA LEU A 169 6.56 8.57 12.20
C LEU A 169 6.79 10.05 12.55
N GLY A 170 5.86 10.67 13.30
CA GLY A 170 5.91 12.08 13.61
C GLY A 170 7.04 12.47 14.59
N ASN A 171 7.53 11.51 15.37
CA ASN A 171 8.60 11.72 16.34
C ASN A 171 9.96 11.14 15.88
N ASP A 172 10.05 10.65 14.64
CA ASP A 172 11.24 9.92 14.14
C ASP A 172 11.73 8.85 15.13
N ALA A 173 10.77 8.13 15.74
CA ALA A 173 11.03 7.22 16.82
C ALA A 173 11.72 5.92 16.32
N PRO A 174 12.63 5.32 17.11
CA PRO A 174 13.29 4.06 16.75
C PRO A 174 12.32 2.89 16.58
N GLU A 175 11.11 2.98 17.13
CA GLU A 175 10.03 2.02 16.98
C GLU A 175 9.34 2.05 15.61
N LEU A 176 9.67 3.00 14.73
CA LEU A 176 9.01 3.15 13.43
C LEU A 176 8.96 1.86 12.62
N PRO A 177 9.99 1.01 12.52
CA PRO A 177 9.90 -0.26 11.77
C PRO A 177 8.82 -1.21 12.30
N VAL A 178 8.74 -1.37 13.64
CA VAL A 178 7.73 -2.21 14.29
C VAL A 178 6.34 -1.61 14.13
N ALA A 179 6.20 -0.31 14.40
CA ALA A 179 4.94 0.42 14.34
C ALA A 179 4.35 0.44 12.91
N ALA A 180 5.21 0.69 11.90
CA ALA A 180 4.82 0.69 10.49
C ALA A 180 4.37 -0.69 10.02
N ALA A 181 5.12 -1.74 10.36
CA ALA A 181 4.76 -3.11 10.00
C ALA A 181 3.45 -3.55 10.69
N THR A 182 3.27 -3.22 11.98
CA THR A 182 2.04 -3.51 12.74
C THR A 182 0.83 -2.80 12.12
N ALA A 183 0.95 -1.50 11.82
CA ALA A 183 -0.09 -0.72 11.15
C ALA A 183 -0.44 -1.33 9.79
N ARG A 184 0.57 -1.62 8.97
CA ARG A 184 0.40 -2.16 7.63
C ARG A 184 -0.30 -3.52 7.62
N VAL A 185 0.13 -4.45 8.47
CA VAL A 185 -0.44 -5.82 8.57
C VAL A 185 -1.90 -5.76 9.02
N SER A 186 -2.19 -5.00 10.08
CA SER A 186 -3.55 -4.91 10.64
C SER A 186 -4.51 -4.16 9.70
N ALA A 187 -4.09 -3.04 9.09
CA ALA A 187 -4.93 -2.27 8.17
C ALA A 187 -5.23 -3.03 6.88
N THR A 188 -4.24 -3.76 6.33
CA THR A 188 -4.44 -4.60 5.14
C THR A 188 -5.48 -5.68 5.41
N LYS A 189 -5.41 -6.34 6.57
CA LYS A 189 -6.41 -7.34 6.99
C LYS A 189 -7.79 -6.73 7.15
N ALA A 190 -7.89 -5.63 7.90
CA ALA A 190 -9.16 -4.96 8.18
C ALA A 190 -9.85 -4.49 6.90
N PHE A 191 -9.13 -3.87 5.97
CA PHE A 191 -9.74 -3.38 4.73
C PHE A 191 -10.21 -4.52 3.83
N TYR A 192 -9.42 -5.59 3.73
CA TYR A 192 -9.84 -6.78 2.99
C TYR A 192 -11.11 -7.40 3.58
N GLU A 193 -11.16 -7.61 4.90
CA GLU A 193 -12.31 -8.19 5.60
C GLU A 193 -13.54 -7.29 5.47
N CYS A 194 -13.42 -6.00 5.75
CA CYS A 194 -14.54 -5.05 5.66
C CYS A 194 -15.09 -4.94 4.23
N SER A 195 -14.24 -4.83 3.22
CA SER A 195 -14.69 -4.72 1.82
C SER A 195 -15.34 -6.01 1.31
N LYS A 196 -14.80 -7.18 1.68
CA LYS A 196 -15.37 -8.49 1.36
C LYS A 196 -16.74 -8.70 2.02
N GLU A 197 -16.85 -8.44 3.31
CA GLU A 197 -18.11 -8.62 4.05
C GLU A 197 -19.15 -7.54 3.69
N ASN A 198 -18.71 -6.37 3.22
CA ASN A 198 -19.60 -5.38 2.61
C ASN A 198 -20.31 -5.95 1.37
N ILE A 199 -19.56 -6.53 0.42
CA ILE A 199 -20.13 -7.21 -0.75
C ILE A 199 -21.08 -8.32 -0.31
N GLN A 200 -20.67 -9.16 0.64
CA GLN A 200 -21.48 -10.27 1.14
C GLN A 200 -22.78 -9.80 1.80
N THR A 201 -22.77 -8.68 2.54
CA THR A 201 -23.94 -8.10 3.20
C THR A 201 -24.96 -7.59 2.19
N HIS A 202 -24.50 -7.04 1.05
CA HIS A 202 -25.35 -6.60 -0.05
C HIS A 202 -25.88 -7.77 -0.90
N GLY A 203 -25.35 -8.99 -0.72
CA GLY A 203 -25.75 -10.17 -1.50
C GLY A 203 -25.46 -9.99 -2.99
N GLY A 204 -26.37 -10.43 -3.85
CA GLY A 204 -26.22 -10.31 -5.31
C GLY A 204 -25.99 -8.87 -5.78
N MET A 205 -26.60 -7.89 -5.11
CA MET A 205 -26.44 -6.46 -5.45
C MET A 205 -25.02 -5.97 -5.23
N GLY A 206 -24.29 -6.50 -4.23
CA GLY A 206 -22.92 -6.09 -3.95
C GLY A 206 -21.90 -6.46 -5.04
N ALA A 207 -22.27 -7.36 -5.96
CA ALA A 207 -21.42 -7.74 -7.10
C ALA A 207 -21.78 -6.98 -8.39
N THR A 208 -22.82 -6.14 -8.37
CA THR A 208 -23.27 -5.36 -9.53
C THR A 208 -22.56 -4.01 -9.62
N TRP A 209 -22.66 -3.36 -10.78
CA TRP A 209 -22.10 -2.02 -11.00
C TRP A 209 -22.96 -0.90 -10.41
N GLU A 210 -24.19 -1.19 -9.98
CA GLU A 210 -25.09 -0.23 -9.35
C GLU A 210 -24.67 0.13 -7.92
N PHE A 211 -23.85 -0.72 -7.27
CA PHE A 211 -23.35 -0.49 -5.91
C PHE A 211 -21.82 -0.38 -5.89
N ASP A 212 -21.31 0.60 -5.17
CA ASP A 212 -19.88 0.91 -5.07
C ASP A 212 -19.07 -0.10 -4.22
N CYS A 213 -19.69 -1.19 -3.75
CA CYS A 213 -19.02 -2.22 -2.94
C CYS A 213 -17.74 -2.75 -3.62
N HIS A 214 -17.80 -2.96 -4.94
CA HIS A 214 -16.68 -3.47 -5.71
C HIS A 214 -15.50 -2.50 -5.77
N LEU A 215 -15.71 -1.18 -5.68
CA LEU A 215 -14.63 -0.17 -5.67
C LEU A 215 -13.75 -0.33 -4.45
N PHE A 216 -14.36 -0.50 -3.27
CA PHE A 216 -13.62 -0.75 -2.02
C PHE A 216 -12.84 -2.06 -2.06
N TYR A 217 -13.43 -3.13 -2.58
CA TYR A 217 -12.75 -4.41 -2.68
C TYR A 217 -11.55 -4.37 -3.63
N ARG A 218 -11.68 -3.72 -4.80
CA ARG A 218 -10.61 -3.51 -5.76
C ARG A 218 -9.48 -2.69 -5.14
N ARG A 219 -9.80 -1.58 -4.46
CA ARG A 219 -8.83 -0.75 -3.75
C ARG A 219 -8.13 -1.53 -2.62
N ALA A 220 -8.86 -2.34 -1.85
CA ALA A 220 -8.28 -3.18 -0.80
C ALA A 220 -7.25 -4.16 -1.36
N ARG A 221 -7.56 -4.80 -2.50
CA ARG A 221 -6.65 -5.73 -3.18
C ARG A 221 -5.41 -5.02 -3.72
N LEU A 222 -5.58 -3.88 -4.36
CA LEU A 222 -4.47 -3.07 -4.88
C LEU A 222 -3.53 -2.65 -3.74
N LEU A 223 -4.07 -2.02 -2.70
CA LEU A 223 -3.27 -1.56 -1.56
C LEU A 223 -2.61 -2.72 -0.82
N SER A 224 -3.17 -3.92 -0.84
CA SER A 224 -2.52 -5.09 -0.23
C SER A 224 -1.22 -5.52 -0.92
N ALA A 225 -1.03 -5.13 -2.17
CA ALA A 225 0.17 -5.46 -2.96
C ALA A 225 1.20 -4.31 -2.99
N ASN A 226 0.76 -3.06 -2.84
CA ASN A 226 1.65 -1.90 -2.87
C ASN A 226 2.74 -2.00 -1.80
N ILE A 227 3.97 -1.63 -2.17
CA ILE A 227 5.16 -1.67 -1.29
C ILE A 227 5.42 -3.02 -0.61
N GLY A 228 4.97 -4.10 -1.23
CA GLY A 228 5.11 -5.47 -0.73
C GLY A 228 3.84 -6.05 -0.11
N GLY A 229 3.65 -7.35 -0.31
CA GLY A 229 2.49 -8.10 0.17
C GLY A 229 2.50 -8.34 1.69
N GLN A 230 1.38 -8.87 2.19
CA GLN A 230 1.18 -9.05 3.64
C GLN A 230 2.20 -10.00 4.30
N SER A 231 2.68 -11.04 3.59
CA SER A 231 3.70 -11.95 4.13
C SER A 231 4.98 -11.20 4.48
N ILE A 232 5.44 -10.33 3.59
CA ILE A 232 6.66 -9.56 3.75
C ILE A 232 6.58 -8.61 4.93
N TRP A 233 5.45 -7.91 5.08
CA TRP A 233 5.25 -7.03 6.23
C TRP A 233 5.13 -7.80 7.54
N LYS A 234 4.65 -9.05 7.53
CA LYS A 234 4.69 -9.95 8.70
C LYS A 234 6.12 -10.36 9.03
N ASP A 235 6.92 -10.72 8.03
CA ASP A 235 8.32 -11.08 8.22
C ASP A 235 9.13 -9.87 8.72
N LYS A 236 8.89 -8.68 8.15
CA LYS A 236 9.46 -7.42 8.67
C LYS A 236 9.07 -7.16 10.13
N LEU A 237 7.81 -7.40 10.51
CA LEU A 237 7.33 -7.22 11.87
C LEU A 237 8.07 -8.14 12.84
N VAL A 238 8.14 -9.43 12.53
CA VAL A 238 8.83 -10.42 13.36
C VAL A 238 10.30 -10.05 13.51
N SER A 239 11.00 -9.83 12.40
CA SER A 239 12.42 -9.47 12.42
C SER A 239 12.71 -8.16 13.17
N SER A 240 11.79 -7.19 13.12
CA SER A 240 11.95 -5.92 13.85
C SER A 240 11.76 -6.11 15.36
N ILE A 241 10.81 -6.97 15.79
CA ILE A 241 10.60 -7.32 17.19
C ILE A 241 11.81 -8.09 17.73
N GLU A 242 12.33 -9.05 16.98
CA GLU A 242 13.51 -9.81 17.38
C GLU A 242 14.71 -8.89 17.60
N ARG A 243 14.96 -7.95 16.70
CA ARG A 243 16.05 -6.96 16.84
C ARG A 243 15.87 -6.05 18.05
N SER A 244 14.63 -5.66 18.37
CA SER A 244 14.35 -4.80 19.53
C SER A 244 14.54 -5.50 20.87
N ASN A 245 14.48 -6.84 20.90
CA ASN A 245 14.62 -7.67 22.09
C ASN A 245 16.05 -8.21 22.30
N LEU A 246 16.96 -7.99 21.36
CA LEU A 246 18.36 -8.35 21.55
C LEU A 246 19.01 -7.40 22.56
N PRO A 247 19.77 -7.90 23.56
CA PRO A 247 20.54 -7.05 24.46
C PRO A 247 21.56 -6.25 23.64
N GLN A 248 21.58 -4.92 23.86
CA GLN A 248 22.55 -3.99 23.28
C GLN A 248 23.95 -4.20 23.84
#